data_43d8c211b0da4a2f29463ce941fceecd
#
_entry.id   43d8c211b0da4a2f29463ce941fceecd
#
_cell.length_a   1.000
_cell.length_b   1.000
_cell.length_c   1.000
_cell.angle_alpha   90.00
_cell.angle_beta   90.00
_cell.angle_gamma   90.00
#
_symmetry.space_group_name_H-M   'P 1'
#
loop_
_entity.id
_entity.type
_entity.pdbx_description
1 polymer ?
#
loop_
_entity_poly.entity_id
_entity_poly.type
_entity_poly.pdbx_seq_one_letter_code
_entity_poly.pdbx_strand_id
1 'polypeptide(L)'
;AAGEMSSFSSWGPTEGLSLKPEITGIGGKVFSAYYGEDFAVASGTSMSSPAVAASMALLRQYLKTTSIPEEDYAKVANCLLMSTATPIVDEANGTYYFVRRQGAGLANVGNAVKSGAYIAVEGTDKAKLELGDDAEKTGKYEMKFSVVNFSQEAKTYALSLQGLGQAAEGGLVKGGKVTYLTQNYAKKLDATYTTSLNGNELTVPAGATAQVTVTLQLTDAQK
;
A
#
# COMPACT_ATOMS: atom_id res chain seq x y z
N ALA A 1 -20.41 -3.15 1.43
CA ALA A 1 -20.50 -2.25 2.58
C ALA A 1 -19.43 -1.17 2.51
N ALA A 2 -19.49 -0.14 3.36
CA ALA A 2 -18.40 0.84 3.48
C ALA A 2 -17.17 0.14 4.09
N GLY A 3 -15.99 0.38 3.53
CA GLY A 3 -14.75 -0.24 4.01
C GLY A 3 -14.38 -1.56 3.34
N GLU A 4 -15.14 -2.03 2.37
CA GLU A 4 -14.83 -3.25 1.62
C GLU A 4 -14.28 -2.94 0.23
N MET A 5 -13.41 -3.83 -0.27
CA MET A 5 -12.94 -3.78 -1.65
C MET A 5 -14.04 -4.21 -2.61
N SER A 6 -14.35 -3.34 -3.58
CA SER A 6 -15.36 -3.63 -4.61
C SER A 6 -14.93 -4.82 -5.49
N SER A 7 -15.89 -5.65 -5.87
CA SER A 7 -15.64 -6.82 -6.73
C SER A 7 -15.12 -6.47 -8.12
N PHE A 8 -15.43 -5.29 -8.62
CA PHE A 8 -14.96 -4.79 -9.92
C PHE A 8 -13.55 -4.20 -9.90
N SER A 9 -12.91 -4.06 -8.72
CA SER A 9 -11.55 -3.55 -8.63
C SER A 9 -10.56 -4.51 -9.26
N SER A 10 -9.66 -3.99 -10.09
CA SER A 10 -8.60 -4.79 -10.72
C SER A 10 -7.59 -5.27 -9.70
N TRP A 11 -6.97 -6.40 -10.00
CA TRP A 11 -5.94 -7.03 -9.19
C TRP A 11 -4.59 -6.97 -9.92
N GLY A 12 -3.52 -6.79 -9.16
CA GLY A 12 -2.17 -7.08 -9.63
C GLY A 12 -1.77 -8.55 -9.40
N PRO A 13 -0.54 -8.87 -9.74
CA PRO A 13 0.46 -8.01 -10.39
C PRO A 13 0.11 -7.71 -11.85
N THR A 14 0.88 -6.81 -12.48
CA THR A 14 0.79 -6.61 -13.93
C THR A 14 1.34 -7.83 -14.70
N GLU A 15 1.20 -7.83 -16.01
CA GLU A 15 1.78 -8.86 -16.87
C GLU A 15 3.30 -8.97 -16.72
N GLY A 16 3.99 -7.83 -16.45
CA GLY A 16 5.42 -7.78 -16.13
C GLY A 16 5.74 -8.04 -14.66
N LEU A 17 4.82 -8.60 -13.87
CA LEU A 17 4.94 -8.94 -12.44
C LEU A 17 5.16 -7.74 -11.51
N SER A 18 5.01 -6.52 -11.99
CA SER A 18 5.07 -5.33 -11.13
C SER A 18 3.91 -5.28 -10.15
N LEU A 19 4.19 -4.88 -8.92
CA LEU A 19 3.19 -4.75 -7.87
C LEU A 19 2.23 -3.58 -8.16
N LYS A 20 0.98 -3.89 -8.38
CA LYS A 20 -0.15 -2.99 -8.60
C LYS A 20 -1.40 -3.48 -7.85
N PRO A 21 -2.36 -2.59 -7.53
CA PRO A 21 -2.29 -1.13 -7.60
C PRO A 21 -1.35 -0.53 -6.54
N GLU A 22 -1.00 0.75 -6.63
CA GLU A 22 -0.26 1.45 -5.58
C GLU A 22 -1.15 1.85 -4.41
N ILE A 23 -2.41 2.20 -4.71
CA ILE A 23 -3.32 2.77 -3.71
C ILE A 23 -4.78 2.51 -4.09
N THR A 24 -5.66 2.52 -3.12
CA THR A 24 -7.11 2.40 -3.30
C THR A 24 -7.78 3.76 -3.14
N GLY A 25 -8.70 4.08 -4.04
CA GLY A 25 -9.59 5.24 -3.94
C GLY A 25 -11.05 4.82 -3.81
N ILE A 26 -11.91 5.73 -3.38
CA ILE A 26 -13.36 5.50 -3.27
C ILE A 26 -13.97 5.46 -4.67
N GLY A 27 -14.58 4.32 -5.02
CA GLY A 27 -15.19 4.12 -6.35
C GLY A 27 -16.57 3.45 -6.30
N GLY A 28 -17.05 3.08 -5.13
CA GLY A 28 -18.36 2.44 -4.95
C GLY A 28 -19.44 3.43 -4.52
N LYS A 29 -20.56 3.48 -5.26
CA LYS A 29 -21.73 4.32 -4.97
C LYS A 29 -21.36 5.81 -4.76
N VAL A 30 -20.56 6.35 -5.66
CA VAL A 30 -20.16 7.76 -5.64
C VAL A 30 -21.28 8.60 -6.20
N PHE A 31 -21.80 9.53 -5.39
CA PHE A 31 -22.74 10.55 -5.81
C PHE A 31 -21.95 11.75 -6.35
N SER A 32 -22.20 12.14 -7.59
CA SER A 32 -21.51 13.25 -8.24
C SER A 32 -22.35 13.85 -9.37
N ALA A 33 -21.87 14.97 -9.93
CA ALA A 33 -22.44 15.56 -11.13
C ALA A 33 -22.46 14.55 -12.28
N TYR A 34 -23.53 14.58 -13.05
CA TYR A 34 -23.76 13.69 -14.18
C TYR A 34 -24.10 14.50 -15.43
N TYR A 35 -24.39 13.81 -16.53
CA TYR A 35 -24.67 14.45 -17.79
C TYR A 35 -25.83 15.46 -17.68
N GLY A 36 -25.70 16.63 -18.33
CA GLY A 36 -26.63 17.74 -18.17
C GLY A 36 -26.40 18.49 -16.86
N GLU A 37 -27.45 18.91 -16.21
CA GLU A 37 -27.43 19.58 -14.89
C GLU A 37 -27.86 18.66 -13.76
N ASP A 38 -27.78 17.34 -14.00
CA ASP A 38 -28.22 16.31 -13.07
C ASP A 38 -27.10 15.78 -12.17
N PHE A 39 -27.52 14.99 -11.18
CA PHE A 39 -26.64 14.23 -10.30
C PHE A 39 -27.02 12.76 -10.34
N ALA A 40 -26.02 11.88 -10.24
CA ALA A 40 -26.26 10.45 -10.20
C ALA A 40 -25.30 9.73 -9.25
N VAL A 41 -25.68 8.50 -8.86
CA VAL A 41 -24.81 7.59 -8.14
C VAL A 41 -24.22 6.60 -9.14
N ALA A 42 -22.89 6.55 -9.21
CA ALA A 42 -22.18 5.62 -10.07
C ALA A 42 -21.15 4.81 -9.26
N SER A 43 -20.78 3.65 -9.80
CA SER A 43 -19.74 2.79 -9.20
C SER A 43 -18.77 2.34 -10.29
N GLY A 44 -17.48 2.36 -9.99
CA GLY A 44 -16.45 1.90 -10.90
C GLY A 44 -15.07 2.46 -10.50
N THR A 45 -14.04 1.86 -11.05
CA THR A 45 -12.67 2.41 -10.96
C THR A 45 -12.57 3.78 -11.64
N SER A 46 -13.48 4.08 -12.59
CA SER A 46 -13.63 5.39 -13.22
C SER A 46 -14.04 6.51 -12.26
N MET A 47 -14.68 6.18 -11.11
CA MET A 47 -15.00 7.11 -10.03
C MET A 47 -13.87 7.21 -9.02
N SER A 48 -13.15 6.14 -8.81
CA SER A 48 -11.97 6.09 -7.93
C SER A 48 -10.79 6.89 -8.50
N SER A 49 -10.51 6.78 -9.78
CA SER A 49 -9.37 7.43 -10.43
C SER A 49 -9.37 8.95 -10.28
N PRO A 50 -10.45 9.70 -10.61
CA PRO A 50 -10.47 11.15 -10.41
C PRO A 50 -10.41 11.57 -8.94
N ALA A 51 -10.92 10.75 -8.00
CA ALA A 51 -10.79 11.02 -6.57
C ALA A 51 -9.32 10.96 -6.11
N VAL A 52 -8.55 9.98 -6.61
CA VAL A 52 -7.10 9.91 -6.35
C VAL A 52 -6.37 11.06 -7.05
N ALA A 53 -6.72 11.39 -8.29
CA ALA A 53 -6.13 12.52 -9.02
C ALA A 53 -6.36 13.86 -8.29
N ALA A 54 -7.57 14.08 -7.77
CA ALA A 54 -7.88 15.26 -6.96
C ALA A 54 -7.06 15.29 -5.66
N SER A 55 -6.89 14.14 -5.01
CA SER A 55 -6.02 14.02 -3.83
C SER A 55 -4.57 14.41 -4.15
N MET A 56 -4.05 14.01 -5.30
CA MET A 56 -2.70 14.38 -5.76
C MET A 56 -2.60 15.89 -6.06
N ALA A 57 -3.64 16.50 -6.63
CA ALA A 57 -3.68 17.96 -6.86
C ALA A 57 -3.64 18.74 -5.54
N LEU A 58 -4.41 18.31 -4.54
CA LEU A 58 -4.40 18.90 -3.20
C LEU A 58 -3.04 18.75 -2.52
N LEU A 59 -2.40 17.58 -2.64
CA LEU A 59 -1.06 17.37 -2.10
C LEU A 59 -0.01 18.25 -2.77
N ARG A 60 -0.06 18.41 -4.09
CA ARG A 60 0.81 19.35 -4.80
C ARG A 60 0.61 20.79 -4.34
N GLN A 61 -0.63 21.20 -4.09
CA GLN A 61 -0.92 22.52 -3.51
C GLN A 61 -0.34 22.65 -2.10
N TYR A 62 -0.51 21.64 -1.26
CA TYR A 62 0.07 21.60 0.09
C TYR A 62 1.60 21.70 0.06
N LEU A 63 2.27 20.94 -0.81
CA LEU A 63 3.73 20.92 -0.90
C LEU A 63 4.33 22.28 -1.23
N LYS A 64 3.60 23.16 -1.93
CA LYS A 64 4.02 24.56 -2.16
C LYS A 64 4.18 25.38 -0.87
N THR A 65 3.60 24.93 0.23
CA THR A 65 3.71 25.58 1.55
C THR A 65 4.80 24.98 2.42
N THR A 66 5.55 24.02 1.89
CA THR A 66 6.63 23.30 2.60
C THR A 66 8.01 23.65 2.05
N SER A 67 9.06 23.08 2.65
CA SER A 67 10.45 23.21 2.16
C SER A 67 10.80 22.25 1.02
N ILE A 68 9.86 21.43 0.56
CA ILE A 68 10.12 20.46 -0.54
C ILE A 68 10.30 21.23 -1.86
N PRO A 69 11.35 20.94 -2.64
CA PRO A 69 11.57 21.54 -3.96
C PRO A 69 10.46 21.16 -4.96
N GLU A 70 10.15 22.07 -5.90
CA GLU A 70 9.06 21.87 -6.86
C GLU A 70 9.27 20.66 -7.76
N GLU A 71 10.50 20.39 -8.15
CA GLU A 71 10.91 19.22 -8.95
C GLU A 71 10.56 17.88 -8.26
N ASP A 72 10.50 17.86 -6.94
CA ASP A 72 10.20 16.68 -6.15
C ASP A 72 8.72 16.49 -5.83
N TYR A 73 7.84 17.45 -6.14
CA TYR A 73 6.42 17.41 -5.75
C TYR A 73 5.71 16.15 -6.21
N ALA A 74 5.96 15.67 -7.43
CA ALA A 74 5.30 14.47 -7.94
C ALA A 74 5.70 13.22 -7.13
N LYS A 75 6.99 13.05 -6.89
CA LYS A 75 7.56 11.95 -6.11
C LYS A 75 7.08 12.01 -4.65
N VAL A 76 7.21 13.17 -4.01
CA VAL A 76 6.84 13.33 -2.61
C VAL A 76 5.34 13.15 -2.42
N ALA A 77 4.49 13.68 -3.31
CA ALA A 77 3.04 13.47 -3.23
C ALA A 77 2.66 12.00 -3.36
N ASN A 78 3.29 11.25 -4.29
CA ASN A 78 3.08 9.80 -4.41
C ASN A 78 3.47 9.07 -3.11
N CYS A 79 4.70 9.30 -2.65
CA CYS A 79 5.19 8.66 -1.43
C CYS A 79 4.35 9.04 -0.21
N LEU A 80 3.98 10.31 -0.08
CA LEU A 80 3.20 10.82 1.06
C LEU A 80 1.79 10.20 1.11
N LEU A 81 1.09 10.16 -0.05
CA LEU A 81 -0.24 9.56 -0.11
C LEU A 81 -0.21 8.05 0.18
N MET A 82 0.79 7.33 -0.32
CA MET A 82 0.96 5.91 -0.04
C MET A 82 1.36 5.66 1.42
N SER A 83 2.31 6.44 1.98
CA SER A 83 2.80 6.26 3.36
C SER A 83 1.72 6.50 4.42
N THR A 84 0.69 7.25 4.08
CA THR A 84 -0.39 7.66 5.01
C THR A 84 -1.73 7.02 4.68
N ALA A 85 -1.76 6.12 3.70
CA ALA A 85 -2.95 5.35 3.37
C ALA A 85 -3.36 4.44 4.53
N THR A 86 -4.65 4.15 4.61
CA THR A 86 -5.20 3.27 5.64
C THR A 86 -5.40 1.87 5.06
N PRO A 87 -4.66 0.85 5.51
CA PRO A 87 -4.87 -0.52 5.06
C PRO A 87 -6.30 -0.99 5.32
N ILE A 88 -6.92 -1.63 4.32
CA ILE A 88 -8.31 -2.07 4.37
C ILE A 88 -8.35 -3.51 4.89
N VAL A 89 -9.16 -3.70 5.93
CA VAL A 89 -9.37 -5.03 6.54
C VAL A 89 -10.41 -5.80 5.76
N ASP A 90 -10.15 -7.07 5.52
CA ASP A 90 -11.12 -8.06 5.07
C ASP A 90 -11.76 -8.69 6.30
N GLU A 91 -12.89 -8.13 6.72
CA GLU A 91 -13.60 -8.53 7.94
C GLU A 91 -14.01 -10.02 7.91
N ALA A 92 -14.31 -10.54 6.71
CA ALA A 92 -14.71 -11.93 6.54
C ALA A 92 -13.57 -12.91 6.85
N ASN A 93 -12.34 -12.50 6.66
CA ASN A 93 -11.14 -13.34 6.82
C ASN A 93 -10.24 -12.89 8.00
N GLY A 94 -10.61 -11.83 8.72
CA GLY A 94 -9.89 -11.33 9.89
C GLY A 94 -8.47 -10.85 9.61
N THR A 95 -8.18 -10.42 8.40
CA THR A 95 -6.87 -9.93 7.97
C THR A 95 -7.01 -8.77 6.96
N TYR A 96 -5.90 -8.22 6.50
CA TYR A 96 -5.94 -7.22 5.44
C TYR A 96 -6.21 -7.86 4.08
N TYR A 97 -6.83 -7.10 3.16
CA TYR A 97 -6.82 -7.49 1.75
C TYR A 97 -5.38 -7.60 1.24
N PHE A 98 -5.17 -8.40 0.18
CA PHE A 98 -3.86 -8.48 -0.46
C PHE A 98 -3.32 -7.11 -0.86
N VAL A 99 -2.00 -6.92 -0.71
CA VAL A 99 -1.32 -5.73 -1.24
C VAL A 99 -1.56 -5.57 -2.73
N ARG A 100 -1.56 -6.68 -3.51
CA ARG A 100 -1.87 -6.67 -4.96
C ARG A 100 -3.34 -6.36 -5.30
N ARG A 101 -4.21 -6.15 -4.29
CA ARG A 101 -5.60 -5.74 -4.46
C ARG A 101 -5.85 -4.34 -3.97
N GLN A 102 -5.24 -3.93 -2.87
CA GLN A 102 -5.47 -2.63 -2.26
C GLN A 102 -4.28 -1.66 -2.37
N GLY A 103 -3.07 -2.14 -2.72
CA GLY A 103 -1.86 -1.36 -2.63
C GLY A 103 -1.51 -1.02 -1.18
N ALA A 104 -1.14 0.21 -0.92
CA ALA A 104 -0.88 0.72 0.43
C ALA A 104 -2.14 0.85 1.31
N GLY A 105 -3.33 0.78 0.70
CA GLY A 105 -4.61 0.94 1.36
C GLY A 105 -5.45 2.09 0.80
N LEU A 106 -6.46 2.51 1.54
CA LEU A 106 -7.35 3.61 1.17
C LEU A 106 -6.62 4.95 1.29
N ALA A 107 -6.62 5.72 0.20
CA ALA A 107 -6.04 7.05 0.14
C ALA A 107 -6.69 7.99 1.18
N ASN A 108 -5.88 8.70 1.94
CA ASN A 108 -6.32 9.66 2.93
C ASN A 108 -5.48 10.95 2.84
N VAL A 109 -5.98 11.91 2.07
CA VAL A 109 -5.30 13.21 1.89
C VAL A 109 -5.19 14.00 3.19
N GLY A 110 -6.17 13.87 4.09
CA GLY A 110 -6.14 14.51 5.39
C GLY A 110 -4.99 14.01 6.28
N ASN A 111 -4.72 12.70 6.27
CA ASN A 111 -3.55 12.14 6.93
C ASN A 111 -2.25 12.60 6.25
N ALA A 112 -2.24 12.63 4.92
CA ALA A 112 -1.07 13.01 4.14
C ALA A 112 -0.60 14.45 4.46
N VAL A 113 -1.50 15.43 4.49
CA VAL A 113 -1.14 16.82 4.79
C VAL A 113 -0.74 17.05 6.26
N LYS A 114 -1.13 16.15 7.16
CA LYS A 114 -0.78 16.24 8.60
C LYS A 114 0.51 15.48 8.95
N SER A 115 0.96 14.58 8.09
CA SER A 115 2.07 13.68 8.41
C SER A 115 3.39 14.42 8.63
N GLY A 116 3.76 15.30 7.70
CA GLY A 116 5.08 15.94 7.68
C GLY A 116 6.24 14.98 7.45
N ALA A 117 5.95 13.71 7.16
CA ALA A 117 6.95 12.69 6.85
C ALA A 117 6.40 11.64 5.89
N TYR A 118 7.28 10.98 5.13
CA TYR A 118 6.92 9.93 4.17
C TYR A 118 8.00 8.85 4.09
N ILE A 119 7.60 7.69 3.58
CA ILE A 119 8.52 6.60 3.24
C ILE A 119 9.06 6.83 1.83
N ALA A 120 10.38 6.77 1.68
CA ALA A 120 11.08 6.81 0.40
C ALA A 120 11.80 5.48 0.17
N VAL A 121 11.75 5.01 -1.07
CA VAL A 121 12.49 3.84 -1.54
C VAL A 121 13.42 4.28 -2.66
N GLU A 122 14.67 3.83 -2.61
CA GLU A 122 15.67 4.18 -3.61
C GLU A 122 15.27 3.64 -5.00
N GLY A 123 15.52 4.43 -6.04
CA GLY A 123 15.24 4.04 -7.42
C GLY A 123 13.78 4.12 -7.85
N THR A 124 12.87 4.58 -6.98
CA THR A 124 11.44 4.72 -7.31
C THR A 124 10.84 6.03 -6.78
N ASP A 125 9.73 6.45 -7.39
CA ASP A 125 8.88 7.56 -6.94
C ASP A 125 7.68 7.08 -6.10
N LYS A 126 7.72 5.84 -5.61
CA LYS A 126 6.65 5.18 -4.84
C LYS A 126 7.15 4.68 -3.49
N ALA A 127 6.28 4.69 -2.48
CA ALA A 127 6.53 4.06 -1.18
C ALA A 127 6.20 2.57 -1.24
N LYS A 128 6.84 1.83 -2.15
CA LYS A 128 6.70 0.37 -2.30
C LYS A 128 8.05 -0.28 -2.63
N LEU A 129 8.19 -1.51 -2.21
CA LEU A 129 9.30 -2.38 -2.55
C LEU A 129 8.80 -3.55 -3.38
N GLU A 130 9.49 -3.85 -4.47
CA GLU A 130 9.27 -5.06 -5.27
C GLU A 130 10.43 -6.02 -5.00
N LEU A 131 10.16 -7.08 -4.24
CA LEU A 131 11.20 -7.97 -3.72
C LEU A 131 11.65 -9.01 -4.74
N GLY A 132 10.98 -9.08 -5.89
CA GLY A 132 11.29 -10.04 -6.95
C GLY A 132 10.87 -11.48 -6.61
N ASP A 133 11.52 -12.42 -7.28
CA ASP A 133 11.32 -13.86 -7.12
C ASP A 133 12.38 -14.45 -6.17
N ASP A 134 11.98 -15.46 -5.40
CA ASP A 134 12.85 -16.27 -4.53
C ASP A 134 13.03 -17.68 -5.13
N ALA A 135 13.70 -17.74 -6.28
CA ALA A 135 13.90 -18.98 -7.04
C ALA A 135 14.60 -20.08 -6.22
N GLU A 136 15.43 -19.71 -5.28
CA GLU A 136 16.14 -20.65 -4.40
C GLU A 136 15.33 -21.04 -3.17
N LYS A 137 14.13 -20.50 -3.00
CA LYS A 137 13.23 -20.74 -1.86
C LYS A 137 13.89 -20.52 -0.51
N THR A 138 14.67 -19.47 -0.40
CA THR A 138 15.34 -19.11 0.84
C THR A 138 14.34 -18.68 1.92
N GLY A 139 13.19 -18.13 1.50
CA GLY A 139 12.19 -17.54 2.38
C GLY A 139 12.68 -16.30 3.10
N LYS A 140 13.82 -15.74 2.68
CA LYS A 140 14.43 -14.56 3.29
C LYS A 140 14.29 -13.35 2.38
N TYR A 141 13.68 -12.29 2.92
CA TYR A 141 13.44 -11.07 2.18
C TYR A 141 13.98 -9.87 2.95
N GLU A 142 14.86 -9.11 2.33
CA GLU A 142 15.40 -7.87 2.89
C GLU A 142 14.71 -6.66 2.27
N MET A 143 14.22 -5.77 3.12
CA MET A 143 13.50 -4.55 2.75
C MET A 143 14.27 -3.35 3.28
N LYS A 144 14.72 -2.46 2.36
CA LYS A 144 15.41 -1.22 2.72
C LYS A 144 14.56 -0.03 2.29
N PHE A 145 14.31 0.88 3.21
CA PHE A 145 13.61 2.12 2.93
C PHE A 145 14.08 3.23 3.87
N SER A 146 13.73 4.45 3.53
CA SER A 146 14.02 5.63 4.34
C SER A 146 12.72 6.26 4.84
N VAL A 147 12.73 6.81 6.03
CA VAL A 147 11.68 7.71 6.54
C VAL A 147 12.24 9.13 6.46
N VAL A 148 11.62 9.96 5.64
CA VAL A 148 12.00 11.36 5.42
C VAL A 148 11.04 12.23 6.22
N ASN A 149 11.55 12.95 7.21
CA ASN A 149 10.79 13.90 8.01
C ASN A 149 11.11 15.33 7.52
N PHE A 150 10.19 15.96 6.83
CA PHE A 150 10.33 17.34 6.34
C PHE A 150 9.64 18.38 7.25
N SER A 151 9.09 17.92 8.38
CA SER A 151 8.47 18.80 9.39
C SER A 151 9.52 19.46 10.29
N GLN A 152 9.06 20.42 11.09
CA GLN A 152 9.87 21.14 12.07
C GLN A 152 9.99 20.44 13.43
N GLU A 153 9.39 19.25 13.56
CA GLU A 153 9.36 18.49 14.81
C GLU A 153 9.89 17.06 14.59
N ALA A 154 10.49 16.47 15.62
CA ALA A 154 10.86 15.07 15.60
C ALA A 154 9.61 14.19 15.53
N LYS A 155 9.66 13.09 14.77
CA LYS A 155 8.58 12.11 14.61
C LYS A 155 9.04 10.76 15.12
N THR A 156 8.21 10.13 15.94
CA THR A 156 8.47 8.78 16.47
C THR A 156 7.43 7.80 15.95
N TYR A 157 7.89 6.65 15.48
CA TYR A 157 7.09 5.59 14.88
C TYR A 157 7.40 4.26 15.51
N ALA A 158 6.38 3.45 15.77
CA ALA A 158 6.53 2.03 16.07
C ALA A 158 6.42 1.22 14.77
N LEU A 159 7.38 0.35 14.52
CA LEU A 159 7.38 -0.54 13.36
C LEU A 159 6.70 -1.86 13.70
N SER A 160 5.74 -2.24 12.87
CA SER A 160 5.17 -3.58 12.86
C SER A 160 5.15 -4.12 11.42
N LEU A 161 5.32 -5.44 11.28
CA LEU A 161 5.32 -6.12 10.00
C LEU A 161 4.28 -7.23 9.99
N GLN A 162 3.52 -7.32 8.92
CA GLN A 162 2.63 -8.43 8.67
C GLN A 162 2.88 -9.03 7.29
N GLY A 163 3.33 -10.27 7.25
CA GLY A 163 3.40 -11.06 6.02
C GLY A 163 2.02 -11.56 5.65
N LEU A 164 1.66 -11.44 4.36
CA LEU A 164 0.42 -11.95 3.80
C LEU A 164 0.74 -12.89 2.64
N GLY A 165 0.28 -14.12 2.75
CA GLY A 165 0.30 -15.11 1.68
C GLY A 165 -1.09 -15.35 1.11
N GLN A 166 -1.16 -16.08 0.02
CA GLN A 166 -2.43 -16.50 -0.58
C GLN A 166 -2.92 -17.77 0.11
N ALA A 167 -4.10 -17.74 0.71
CA ALA A 167 -4.82 -18.95 1.07
C ALA A 167 -5.59 -19.46 -0.14
N ALA A 168 -5.48 -20.74 -0.38
CA ALA A 168 -6.21 -21.45 -1.42
C ALA A 168 -7.03 -22.54 -0.73
N GLU A 169 -8.31 -22.30 -0.55
CA GLU A 169 -9.25 -23.33 -0.07
C GLU A 169 -10.19 -23.69 -1.19
N GLY A 170 -10.31 -24.99 -1.39
CA GLY A 170 -11.15 -25.55 -2.45
C GLY A 170 -10.52 -25.40 -3.82
N GLY A 171 -10.94 -26.23 -4.71
CA GLY A 171 -10.58 -26.24 -6.11
C GLY A 171 -11.28 -27.42 -6.77
N LEU A 172 -11.63 -27.29 -8.05
CA LEU A 172 -12.03 -28.44 -8.85
C LEU A 172 -10.79 -29.26 -9.15
N VAL A 173 -10.75 -30.47 -8.62
CA VAL A 173 -9.73 -31.46 -8.96
C VAL A 173 -10.25 -32.27 -10.14
N LYS A 174 -9.68 -32.06 -11.30
CA LYS A 174 -9.95 -32.86 -12.50
C LYS A 174 -8.69 -33.65 -12.89
N GLY A 175 -8.77 -34.97 -12.87
CA GLY A 175 -7.63 -35.82 -13.18
C GLY A 175 -6.43 -35.65 -12.23
N GLY A 176 -6.65 -35.40 -10.95
CA GLY A 176 -5.60 -35.19 -9.97
C GLY A 176 -4.91 -33.81 -9.99
N LYS A 177 -5.36 -32.90 -10.86
CA LYS A 177 -4.85 -31.51 -10.94
C LYS A 177 -5.89 -30.53 -10.44
N VAL A 178 -5.46 -29.59 -9.60
CA VAL A 178 -6.29 -28.43 -9.23
C VAL A 178 -6.43 -27.54 -10.46
N THR A 179 -7.65 -27.38 -10.96
CA THR A 179 -7.93 -26.63 -12.19
C THR A 179 -8.18 -25.14 -11.91
N TYR A 180 -8.74 -24.81 -10.75
CA TYR A 180 -8.84 -23.43 -10.27
C TYR A 180 -9.14 -23.42 -8.77
N LEU A 181 -8.85 -22.28 -8.15
CA LEU A 181 -9.07 -22.03 -6.73
C LEU A 181 -10.43 -21.37 -6.55
N THR A 182 -11.23 -21.88 -5.62
CA THR A 182 -12.57 -21.33 -5.35
C THR A 182 -12.57 -20.18 -4.37
N GLN A 183 -11.52 -20.04 -3.57
CA GLN A 183 -11.36 -18.94 -2.64
C GLN A 183 -9.97 -18.31 -2.78
N ASN A 184 -9.93 -16.99 -2.81
CA ASN A 184 -8.71 -16.22 -2.99
C ASN A 184 -8.72 -15.06 -1.98
N TYR A 185 -8.27 -15.34 -0.78
CA TYR A 185 -8.16 -14.37 0.29
C TYR A 185 -6.75 -14.35 0.88
N ALA A 186 -6.39 -13.24 1.51
CA ALA A 186 -5.11 -13.13 2.19
C ALA A 186 -5.11 -13.93 3.50
N LYS A 187 -4.02 -14.64 3.74
CA LYS A 187 -3.76 -15.34 4.99
C LYS A 187 -2.50 -14.76 5.61
N LYS A 188 -2.54 -14.54 6.93
CA LYS A 188 -1.35 -14.14 7.66
C LYS A 188 -0.29 -15.23 7.59
N LEU A 189 0.93 -14.86 7.20
CA LEU A 189 2.08 -15.76 7.20
C LEU A 189 2.66 -15.85 8.61
N ASP A 190 3.09 -17.05 8.98
CA ASP A 190 3.90 -17.28 10.15
C ASP A 190 5.36 -17.02 9.77
N ALA A 191 5.85 -15.85 10.13
CA ALA A 191 7.19 -15.38 9.78
C ALA A 191 7.79 -14.60 10.93
N THR A 192 9.11 -14.69 11.07
CA THR A 192 9.87 -13.84 11.96
C THR A 192 10.44 -12.65 11.21
N TYR A 193 10.68 -11.55 11.89
CA TYR A 193 11.39 -10.44 11.31
C TYR A 193 12.39 -9.82 12.28
N THR A 194 13.44 -9.25 11.74
CA THR A 194 14.41 -8.43 12.45
C THR A 194 14.50 -7.07 11.81
N THR A 195 14.88 -6.07 12.57
CA THR A 195 15.01 -4.70 12.10
C THR A 195 16.38 -4.13 12.47
N SER A 196 16.80 -3.08 11.75
CA SER A 196 17.96 -2.27 12.13
C SER A 196 17.65 -1.34 13.32
N LEU A 197 16.41 -1.34 13.83
CA LEU A 197 15.96 -0.47 14.89
C LEU A 197 16.18 -1.09 16.27
N ASN A 198 16.40 -0.24 17.26
CA ASN A 198 16.43 -0.66 18.65
C ASN A 198 14.99 -0.69 19.21
N GLY A 199 14.49 -1.90 19.51
CA GLY A 199 13.15 -2.10 20.08
C GLY A 199 11.98 -1.79 19.12
N ASN A 200 12.21 -1.88 17.81
CA ASN A 200 11.21 -1.58 16.77
C ASN A 200 10.64 -0.15 16.82
N GLU A 201 11.34 0.79 17.43
CA GLU A 201 10.98 2.20 17.47
C GLU A 201 11.97 3.02 16.64
N LEU A 202 11.44 3.96 15.85
CA LEU A 202 12.21 4.88 15.03
C LEU A 202 11.84 6.31 15.38
N THR A 203 12.81 7.08 15.86
CA THR A 203 12.69 8.54 15.98
C THR A 203 13.49 9.22 14.88
N VAL A 204 12.81 10.05 14.09
CA VAL A 204 13.43 10.84 13.00
C VAL A 204 13.39 12.31 13.40
N PRO A 205 14.54 12.97 13.61
CA PRO A 205 14.60 14.39 13.95
C PRO A 205 13.93 15.27 12.88
N ALA A 206 13.61 16.50 13.24
CA ALA A 206 13.11 17.52 12.30
C ALA A 206 14.05 17.69 11.11
N GLY A 207 13.52 17.70 9.90
CA GLY A 207 14.27 17.86 8.65
C GLY A 207 15.25 16.73 8.31
N ALA A 208 15.23 15.62 9.06
CA ALA A 208 16.17 14.50 8.87
C ALA A 208 15.56 13.34 8.10
N THR A 209 16.46 12.46 7.66
CA THR A 209 16.12 11.17 7.02
C THR A 209 16.76 10.04 7.80
N ALA A 210 16.01 8.99 8.09
CA ALA A 210 16.51 7.79 8.73
C ALA A 210 16.28 6.58 7.82
N GLN A 211 17.30 5.73 7.70
CA GLN A 211 17.23 4.47 6.95
C GLN A 211 16.78 3.34 7.87
N VAL A 212 15.95 2.46 7.34
CA VAL A 212 15.44 1.27 8.02
C VAL A 212 15.68 0.07 7.14
N THR A 213 16.23 -0.99 7.73
CA THR A 213 16.33 -2.31 7.11
C THR A 213 15.46 -3.27 7.91
N VAL A 214 14.63 -4.02 7.21
CA VAL A 214 13.79 -5.09 7.77
C VAL A 214 14.13 -6.37 7.03
N THR A 215 14.41 -7.44 7.75
CA THR A 215 14.56 -8.77 7.17
C THR A 215 13.43 -9.66 7.66
N LEU A 216 12.65 -10.16 6.73
CA LEU A 216 11.60 -11.16 6.95
C LEU A 216 12.19 -12.55 6.68
N GLN A 217 11.87 -13.52 7.54
CA GLN A 217 12.18 -14.93 7.34
C GLN A 217 10.91 -15.76 7.46
N LEU A 218 10.55 -16.45 6.39
CA LEU A 218 9.48 -17.44 6.39
C LEU A 218 9.91 -18.72 7.13
N THR A 219 8.94 -19.40 7.70
CA THR A 219 9.16 -20.76 8.23
C THR A 219 9.41 -21.77 7.10
N ASP A 220 10.02 -22.90 7.40
CA ASP A 220 10.28 -23.94 6.39
C ASP A 220 9.01 -24.50 5.74
N ALA A 221 7.90 -24.48 6.49
CA ALA A 221 6.60 -24.90 5.96
C ALA A 221 5.98 -23.90 4.96
N GLN A 222 6.53 -22.69 4.84
CA GLN A 222 6.00 -21.61 4.00
C GLN A 222 6.94 -21.24 2.85
N LYS A 223 8.10 -21.86 2.77
CA LYS A 223 9.05 -21.78 1.66
C LYS A 223 8.62 -22.75 0.56
#